data_101ff6527866bc7521083e06282e86ad
#
_entry.id   101ff6527866bc7521083e06282e86ad
#
_cell.length_a   1.000
_cell.length_b   1.000
_cell.length_c   1.000
_cell.angle_alpha   90.00
_cell.angle_beta   90.00
_cell.angle_gamma   90.00
#
_symmetry.space_group_name_H-M   'P 1'
#
loop_
_entity.id
_entity.type
_entity.pdbx_description
1 polymer ?
#
loop_
_entity_poly.entity_id
_entity_poly.type
_entity_poly.pdbx_seq_one_letter_code
_entity_poly.pdbx_strand_id
1 'polypeptide(L)'
;MNLIFRLIRVVILSLLRPRLHPLDPSTLHFRAWPLDLDINVHMTNSRYFALMDLGRTELIIRNGIAKQMLKRKWQPVVSGSTMRFKRAIKPFQKFSIETQALYWDEKGFYLEQRFVSRGKTLALGVVKAVFVGPDGIVAPDVICRMVGADETSPSMPDWLAGWPDMETAIEARLAI
;
A
#
# COMPACT_ATOMS: atom_id res chain seq x y z
N MET A 1 18.19 0.46 -10.74
CA MET A 1 17.59 1.82 -10.70
C MET A 1 17.29 2.16 -9.25
N ASN A 2 17.78 3.29 -8.74
CA ASN A 2 17.58 3.70 -7.35
C ASN A 2 16.08 3.91 -7.06
N LEU A 3 15.67 3.67 -5.83
CA LEU A 3 14.26 3.81 -5.40
C LEU A 3 13.74 5.24 -5.60
N ILE A 4 14.59 6.25 -5.41
CA ILE A 4 14.21 7.66 -5.59
C ILE A 4 13.79 7.98 -7.03
N PHE A 5 14.50 7.45 -8.03
CA PHE A 5 14.10 7.64 -9.44
C PHE A 5 12.78 6.94 -9.76
N ARG A 6 12.52 5.78 -9.12
CA ARG A 6 11.22 5.10 -9.24
C ARG A 6 10.11 5.94 -8.61
N LEU A 7 10.36 6.51 -7.43
CA LEU A 7 9.39 7.38 -6.75
C LEU A 7 9.07 8.61 -7.62
N ILE A 8 10.08 9.33 -8.11
CA ILE A 8 9.87 10.49 -8.98
C ILE A 8 9.03 10.10 -10.20
N ARG A 9 9.39 9.00 -10.87
CA ARG A 9 8.64 8.49 -12.02
C ARG A 9 7.19 8.17 -11.66
N VAL A 10 6.96 7.50 -10.53
CA VAL A 10 5.60 7.17 -10.06
C VAL A 10 4.80 8.43 -9.81
N VAL A 11 5.34 9.41 -9.09
CA VAL A 11 4.66 10.68 -8.80
C VAL A 11 4.28 11.39 -10.10
N ILE A 12 5.23 11.58 -11.03
CA ILE A 12 4.96 12.26 -12.31
C ILE A 12 3.87 11.53 -13.10
N LEU A 13 3.97 10.21 -13.25
CA LEU A 13 2.99 9.42 -13.99
C LEU A 13 1.62 9.41 -13.31
N SER A 14 1.57 9.39 -11.99
CA SER A 14 0.31 9.42 -11.23
C SER A 14 -0.44 10.75 -11.41
N LEU A 15 0.30 11.85 -11.50
CA LEU A 15 -0.29 13.19 -11.77
C LEU A 15 -0.84 13.34 -13.20
N LEU A 16 -0.29 12.58 -14.15
CA LEU A 16 -0.71 12.61 -15.56
C LEU A 16 -1.82 11.61 -15.88
N ARG A 17 -2.08 10.62 -15.00
CA ARG A 17 -3.11 9.60 -15.18
C ARG A 17 -4.47 10.07 -14.72
N PRO A 18 -5.57 9.50 -15.26
CA PRO A 18 -6.92 9.77 -14.77
C PRO A 18 -7.06 9.45 -13.28
N ARG A 19 -7.94 10.15 -12.60
CA ARG A 19 -8.31 9.82 -11.23
C ARG A 19 -8.87 8.41 -11.14
N LEU A 20 -8.65 7.76 -10.01
CA LEU A 20 -9.26 6.50 -9.64
C LEU A 20 -10.38 6.75 -8.63
N HIS A 21 -11.42 5.92 -8.70
CA HIS A 21 -12.33 5.80 -7.59
C HIS A 21 -11.56 5.23 -6.39
N PRO A 22 -11.82 5.66 -5.15
CA PRO A 22 -11.06 5.24 -3.96
C PRO A 22 -10.93 3.74 -3.75
N LEU A 23 -11.90 2.95 -4.18
CA LEU A 23 -11.90 1.49 -4.09
C LEU A 23 -11.35 0.77 -5.34
N ASP A 24 -11.08 1.51 -6.41
CA ASP A 24 -10.52 0.92 -7.61
C ASP A 24 -9.05 0.52 -7.39
N PRO A 25 -8.62 -0.64 -7.92
CA PRO A 25 -7.24 -1.04 -7.84
C PRO A 25 -6.34 -0.16 -8.72
N SER A 26 -5.20 0.23 -8.18
CA SER A 26 -4.13 0.84 -8.97
C SER A 26 -3.12 -0.21 -9.40
N THR A 27 -2.49 0.00 -10.57
CA THR A 27 -1.48 -0.93 -11.09
C THR A 27 -0.24 -0.20 -11.56
N LEU A 28 0.90 -0.54 -10.95
CA LEU A 28 2.24 -0.08 -11.33
C LEU A 28 3.04 -1.21 -11.95
N HIS A 29 3.72 -0.90 -13.06
CA HIS A 29 4.59 -1.86 -13.73
C HIS A 29 6.06 -1.60 -13.45
N PHE A 30 6.78 -2.66 -13.09
CA PHE A 30 8.19 -2.63 -12.76
C PHE A 30 8.98 -3.73 -13.49
N ARG A 31 10.29 -3.58 -13.41
CA ARG A 31 11.27 -4.62 -13.75
C ARG A 31 12.25 -4.74 -12.58
N ALA A 32 12.56 -5.96 -12.17
CA ALA A 32 13.60 -6.21 -11.17
C ALA A 32 14.98 -5.92 -11.79
N TRP A 33 15.78 -5.12 -11.10
CA TRP A 33 17.13 -4.76 -11.49
C TRP A 33 18.14 -5.42 -10.55
N PRO A 34 19.42 -5.57 -10.92
CA PRO A 34 20.44 -6.17 -10.06
C PRO A 34 20.48 -5.57 -8.63
N LEU A 35 20.26 -4.25 -8.48
CA LEU A 35 20.20 -3.57 -7.17
C LEU A 35 18.94 -3.92 -6.33
N ASP A 36 18.02 -4.68 -6.89
CA ASP A 36 16.84 -5.17 -6.16
C ASP A 36 17.06 -6.57 -5.57
N LEU A 37 18.18 -7.21 -5.89
CA LEU A 37 18.44 -8.62 -5.63
C LEU A 37 19.35 -8.82 -4.41
N ASP A 38 19.22 -9.98 -3.79
CA ASP A 38 20.09 -10.48 -2.75
C ASP A 38 21.18 -11.45 -3.31
N ILE A 39 21.91 -12.05 -2.41
CA ILE A 39 22.95 -13.04 -2.74
C ILE A 39 22.41 -14.29 -3.42
N ASN A 40 21.11 -14.60 -3.24
CA ASN A 40 20.43 -15.71 -3.88
C ASN A 40 19.90 -15.35 -5.29
N VAL A 41 20.26 -14.17 -5.79
CA VAL A 41 19.83 -13.66 -7.11
C VAL A 41 18.28 -13.56 -7.22
N HIS A 42 17.62 -13.29 -6.10
CA HIS A 42 16.19 -13.01 -6.02
C HIS A 42 15.94 -11.64 -5.42
N MET A 43 14.77 -11.06 -5.70
CA MET A 43 14.41 -9.77 -5.11
C MET A 43 14.37 -9.86 -3.58
N THR A 44 15.11 -8.94 -2.90
CA THR A 44 15.23 -8.94 -1.44
C THR A 44 13.88 -8.61 -0.78
N ASN A 45 13.62 -9.14 0.40
CA ASN A 45 12.37 -8.90 1.13
C ASN A 45 12.13 -7.40 1.36
N SER A 46 13.17 -6.64 1.73
CA SER A 46 13.07 -5.19 1.93
C SER A 46 12.63 -4.44 0.67
N ARG A 47 12.98 -4.95 -0.51
CA ARG A 47 12.60 -4.33 -1.77
C ARG A 47 11.11 -4.46 -2.07
N TYR A 48 10.46 -5.56 -1.64
CA TYR A 48 9.00 -5.69 -1.75
C TYR A 48 8.32 -4.57 -0.97
N PHE A 49 8.69 -4.35 0.30
CA PHE A 49 8.11 -3.28 1.13
C PHE A 49 8.35 -1.90 0.52
N ALA A 50 9.58 -1.62 0.07
CA ALA A 50 9.90 -0.35 -0.57
C ALA A 50 9.12 -0.09 -1.87
N LEU A 51 8.78 -1.13 -2.63
CA LEU A 51 7.95 -1.01 -3.83
C LEU A 51 6.46 -0.92 -3.48
N MET A 52 6.03 -1.50 -2.37
CA MET A 52 4.67 -1.32 -1.83
C MET A 52 4.41 0.15 -1.48
N ASP A 53 5.41 0.88 -0.95
CA ASP A 53 5.30 2.32 -0.71
C ASP A 53 4.99 3.09 -1.99
N LEU A 54 5.60 2.71 -3.11
CA LEU A 54 5.33 3.33 -4.41
C LEU A 54 3.89 3.05 -4.89
N GLY A 55 3.39 1.83 -4.67
CA GLY A 55 1.99 1.48 -4.97
C GLY A 55 1.00 2.32 -4.19
N ARG A 56 1.22 2.48 -2.88
CA ARG A 56 0.39 3.33 -2.02
C ARG A 56 0.48 4.81 -2.41
N THR A 57 1.68 5.27 -2.77
CA THR A 57 1.88 6.64 -3.26
C THR A 57 1.06 6.92 -4.51
N GLU A 58 1.06 6.01 -5.50
CA GLU A 58 0.22 6.14 -6.69
C GLU A 58 -1.27 6.21 -6.31
N LEU A 59 -1.73 5.28 -5.47
CA LEU A 59 -3.13 5.22 -5.06
C LEU A 59 -3.58 6.55 -4.41
N ILE A 60 -2.81 7.05 -3.44
CA ILE A 60 -3.07 8.30 -2.72
C ILE A 60 -3.10 9.52 -3.67
N ILE A 61 -2.25 9.57 -4.67
CA ILE A 61 -2.24 10.67 -5.65
C ILE A 61 -3.47 10.57 -6.54
N ARG A 62 -3.75 9.39 -7.09
CA ARG A 62 -4.81 9.22 -8.10
C ARG A 62 -6.22 9.30 -7.54
N ASN A 63 -6.43 8.90 -6.29
CA ASN A 63 -7.75 9.08 -5.63
C ASN A 63 -7.93 10.49 -5.02
N GLY A 64 -6.92 11.36 -5.12
CA GLY A 64 -7.00 12.77 -4.69
C GLY A 64 -6.71 13.02 -3.22
N ILE A 65 -6.41 12.00 -2.42
CA ILE A 65 -6.05 12.14 -0.99
C ILE A 65 -4.79 13.00 -0.84
N ALA A 66 -3.79 12.86 -1.72
CA ALA A 66 -2.52 13.59 -1.65
C ALA A 66 -2.72 15.12 -1.54
N LYS A 67 -3.68 15.69 -2.25
CA LYS A 67 -4.00 17.12 -2.19
C LYS A 67 -4.52 17.53 -0.81
N GLN A 68 -5.35 16.69 -0.20
CA GLN A 68 -5.90 16.95 1.14
C GLN A 68 -4.82 16.79 2.22
N MET A 69 -3.95 15.78 2.06
CA MET A 69 -2.81 15.56 2.96
C MET A 69 -1.91 16.79 3.02
N LEU A 70 -1.52 17.33 1.87
CA LEU A 70 -0.67 18.54 1.80
C LEU A 70 -1.37 19.75 2.45
N LYS A 71 -2.65 19.96 2.14
CA LYS A 71 -3.42 21.09 2.67
C LYS A 71 -3.62 21.03 4.18
N ARG A 72 -3.79 19.82 4.74
CA ARG A 72 -4.13 19.60 6.14
C ARG A 72 -2.96 19.10 6.99
N LYS A 73 -1.77 18.99 6.39
CA LYS A 73 -0.57 18.46 7.03
C LYS A 73 -0.77 17.04 7.59
N TRP A 74 -1.55 16.21 6.88
CA TRP A 74 -1.72 14.80 7.22
C TRP A 74 -0.60 13.94 6.64
N GLN A 75 -0.20 12.92 7.39
CA GLN A 75 0.83 11.98 6.98
C GLN A 75 0.27 10.55 7.02
N PRO A 76 0.44 9.76 5.97
CA PRO A 76 0.12 8.34 5.99
C PRO A 76 1.21 7.59 6.75
N VAL A 77 0.83 6.80 7.72
CA VAL A 77 1.72 5.98 8.53
C VAL A 77 1.28 4.53 8.42
N VAL A 78 2.23 3.63 8.21
CA VAL A 78 1.97 2.18 8.27
C VAL A 78 2.04 1.76 9.73
N SER A 79 0.91 1.30 10.28
CA SER A 79 0.85 0.78 11.65
C SER A 79 1.09 -0.73 11.73
N GLY A 80 0.78 -1.46 10.65
CA GLY A 80 1.02 -2.88 10.57
C GLY A 80 1.17 -3.37 9.14
N SER A 81 1.94 -4.43 8.94
CA SER A 81 2.07 -5.07 7.63
C SER A 81 2.37 -6.56 7.75
N THR A 82 1.84 -7.33 6.81
CA THR A 82 2.21 -8.74 6.63
C THR A 82 2.52 -9.00 5.16
N MET A 83 3.36 -10.02 4.91
CA MET A 83 3.74 -10.39 3.56
C MET A 83 3.83 -11.90 3.42
N ARG A 84 3.18 -12.45 2.39
CA ARG A 84 3.32 -13.84 1.99
C ARG A 84 4.04 -13.93 0.65
N PHE A 85 5.22 -14.55 0.66
CA PHE A 85 5.98 -14.85 -0.56
C PHE A 85 5.62 -16.23 -1.08
N LYS A 86 5.21 -16.32 -2.35
CA LYS A 86 4.86 -17.58 -3.02
C LYS A 86 5.90 -17.99 -4.04
N ARG A 87 6.47 -17.02 -4.75
CA ARG A 87 7.49 -17.23 -5.80
C ARG A 87 8.44 -16.04 -5.84
N ALA A 88 9.73 -16.30 -5.96
CA ALA A 88 10.74 -15.27 -6.09
C ALA A 88 10.61 -14.48 -7.40
N ILE A 89 10.88 -13.20 -7.36
CA ILE A 89 11.07 -12.35 -8.53
C ILE A 89 12.54 -12.41 -8.94
N LYS A 90 12.78 -12.85 -10.19
CA LYS A 90 14.11 -13.09 -10.75
C LYS A 90 14.70 -11.82 -11.39
N PRO A 91 16.02 -11.79 -11.66
CA PRO A 91 16.67 -10.69 -12.39
C PRO A 91 15.92 -10.36 -13.68
N PHE A 92 15.77 -9.06 -13.96
CA PHE A 92 15.14 -8.51 -15.14
C PHE A 92 13.68 -8.93 -15.39
N GLN A 93 13.07 -9.67 -14.47
CA GLN A 93 11.67 -10.07 -14.57
C GLN A 93 10.76 -8.83 -14.52
N LYS A 94 9.83 -8.76 -15.47
CA LYS A 94 8.73 -7.78 -15.46
C LYS A 94 7.63 -8.25 -14.51
N PHE A 95 7.12 -7.35 -13.71
CA PHE A 95 5.99 -7.60 -12.80
C PHE A 95 5.18 -6.32 -12.59
N SER A 96 3.97 -6.47 -12.10
CA SER A 96 3.12 -5.38 -11.64
C SER A 96 2.89 -5.47 -10.13
N ILE A 97 2.60 -4.32 -9.53
CA ILE A 97 2.05 -4.23 -8.18
C ILE A 97 0.64 -3.68 -8.33
N GLU A 98 -0.31 -4.48 -7.90
CA GLU A 98 -1.72 -4.11 -7.82
C GLU A 98 -2.01 -3.71 -6.38
N THR A 99 -2.47 -2.48 -6.15
CA THR A 99 -2.76 -1.92 -4.83
C THR A 99 -4.23 -1.58 -4.75
N GLN A 100 -4.94 -2.08 -3.75
CA GLN A 100 -6.37 -1.85 -3.55
C GLN A 100 -6.69 -1.70 -2.06
N ALA A 101 -7.58 -0.75 -1.72
CA ALA A 101 -8.20 -0.71 -0.42
C ALA A 101 -9.24 -1.83 -0.30
N LEU A 102 -9.15 -2.64 0.76
CA LEU A 102 -10.08 -3.74 1.02
C LEU A 102 -11.25 -3.29 1.88
N TYR A 103 -10.93 -2.71 3.00
CA TYR A 103 -11.88 -2.16 3.97
C TYR A 103 -11.16 -1.19 4.92
N TRP A 104 -11.89 -0.56 5.82
CA TRP A 104 -11.34 0.25 6.90
C TRP A 104 -12.13 0.06 8.18
N ASP A 105 -11.41 0.19 9.31
CA ASP A 105 -11.96 0.27 10.65
C ASP A 105 -12.05 1.72 11.13
N GLU A 106 -12.25 1.95 12.41
CA GLU A 106 -12.34 3.29 13.00
C GLU A 106 -11.03 4.10 12.90
N LYS A 107 -9.88 3.44 12.74
CA LYS A 107 -8.56 4.06 12.82
C LYS A 107 -7.80 4.07 11.49
N GLY A 108 -8.01 3.08 10.63
CA GLY A 108 -7.16 2.92 9.45
C GLY A 108 -7.73 2.13 8.30
N PHE A 109 -7.06 2.23 7.18
CA PHE A 109 -7.35 1.53 5.95
C PHE A 109 -6.53 0.26 5.83
N TYR A 110 -7.12 -0.82 5.37
CA TYR A 110 -6.46 -2.08 5.06
C TYR A 110 -6.31 -2.22 3.57
N LEU A 111 -5.06 -2.31 3.12
CA LEU A 111 -4.68 -2.30 1.72
C LEU A 111 -4.07 -3.64 1.34
N GLU A 112 -4.59 -4.27 0.29
CA GLU A 112 -3.95 -5.41 -0.34
C GLU A 112 -2.97 -4.92 -1.42
N GLN A 113 -1.80 -5.56 -1.49
CA GLN A 113 -0.80 -5.29 -2.52
C GLN A 113 -0.27 -6.60 -3.10
N ARG A 114 -0.65 -6.87 -4.35
CA ARG A 114 -0.26 -8.10 -5.06
C ARG A 114 0.87 -7.83 -6.03
N PHE A 115 1.90 -8.68 -5.97
CA PHE A 115 2.97 -8.72 -6.96
C PHE A 115 2.61 -9.77 -8.00
N VAL A 116 2.38 -9.34 -9.25
CA VAL A 116 1.88 -10.20 -10.32
C VAL A 116 2.84 -10.23 -11.49
N SER A 117 3.10 -11.39 -12.06
CA SER A 117 3.87 -11.54 -13.31
C SER A 117 3.26 -12.64 -14.16
N ARG A 118 3.03 -12.35 -15.43
CA ARG A 118 2.43 -13.29 -16.40
C ARG A 118 1.14 -13.93 -15.87
N GLY A 119 0.25 -13.11 -15.28
CA GLY A 119 -1.03 -13.55 -14.72
C GLY A 119 -0.93 -14.39 -13.44
N LYS A 120 0.28 -14.51 -12.82
CA LYS A 120 0.47 -15.29 -11.59
C LYS A 120 0.86 -14.38 -10.44
N THR A 121 0.20 -14.52 -9.29
CA THR A 121 0.58 -13.85 -8.06
C THR A 121 1.87 -14.48 -7.51
N LEU A 122 2.88 -13.64 -7.31
CA LEU A 122 4.21 -14.02 -6.79
C LEU A 122 4.31 -13.77 -5.29
N ALA A 123 3.75 -12.67 -4.83
CA ALA A 123 3.67 -12.31 -3.41
C ALA A 123 2.41 -11.47 -3.17
N LEU A 124 1.92 -11.51 -1.94
CA LEU A 124 0.79 -10.74 -1.46
C LEU A 124 1.16 -10.11 -0.12
N GLY A 125 0.98 -8.81 -0.02
CA GLY A 125 1.11 -8.05 1.22
C GLY A 125 -0.21 -7.43 1.61
N VAL A 126 -0.42 -7.32 2.92
CA VAL A 126 -1.50 -6.50 3.51
C VAL A 126 -0.86 -5.46 4.40
N VAL A 127 -1.39 -4.25 4.34
CA VAL A 127 -0.91 -3.12 5.12
C VAL A 127 -2.08 -2.45 5.79
N LYS A 128 -1.97 -2.19 7.10
CA LYS A 128 -2.83 -1.24 7.80
C LYS A 128 -2.14 0.12 7.75
N ALA A 129 -2.81 1.08 7.16
CA ALA A 129 -2.34 2.45 7.05
C ALA A 129 -3.29 3.40 7.78
N VAL A 130 -2.73 4.24 8.65
CA VAL A 130 -3.46 5.29 9.37
C VAL A 130 -3.00 6.65 8.86
N PHE A 131 -3.88 7.64 8.93
CA PHE A 131 -3.48 9.02 8.66
C PHE A 131 -3.35 9.77 9.97
N VAL A 132 -2.23 10.47 10.14
CA VAL A 132 -1.95 11.26 11.33
C VAL A 132 -1.90 12.73 10.95
N GLY A 133 -2.68 13.53 11.62
CA GLY A 133 -2.72 14.99 11.50
C GLY A 133 -2.21 15.69 12.76
N PRO A 134 -2.24 17.02 12.78
CA PRO A 134 -1.84 17.82 13.96
C PRO A 134 -2.60 17.46 15.24
N ASP A 135 -3.86 17.02 15.09
CA ASP A 135 -4.76 16.71 16.22
C ASP A 135 -4.83 15.19 16.52
N GLY A 136 -3.97 14.38 15.91
CA GLY A 136 -3.93 12.93 16.10
C GLY A 136 -4.36 12.13 14.89
N ILE A 137 -4.91 10.93 15.11
CA ILE A 137 -5.36 10.01 14.05
C ILE A 137 -6.60 10.59 13.37
N VAL A 138 -6.58 10.63 12.04
CA VAL A 138 -7.69 11.06 11.20
C VAL A 138 -8.55 9.84 10.86
N ALA A 139 -9.81 9.87 11.25
CA ALA A 139 -10.74 8.79 10.99
C ALA A 139 -10.97 8.56 9.48
N PRO A 140 -11.06 7.31 9.01
CA PRO A 140 -11.23 6.99 7.59
C PRO A 140 -12.46 7.61 6.93
N ASP A 141 -13.60 7.72 7.64
CA ASP A 141 -14.82 8.36 7.14
C ASP A 141 -14.59 9.82 6.72
N VAL A 142 -13.78 10.56 7.49
CA VAL A 142 -13.38 11.93 7.15
C VAL A 142 -12.63 11.98 5.82
N ILE A 143 -11.76 11.01 5.58
CA ILE A 143 -10.97 10.93 4.35
C ILE A 143 -11.86 10.54 3.17
N CYS A 144 -12.71 9.52 3.33
CA CYS A 144 -13.67 9.05 2.32
C CYS A 144 -14.57 10.19 1.86
N ARG A 145 -15.17 10.94 2.80
CA ARG A 145 -16.01 12.10 2.52
C ARG A 145 -15.30 13.17 1.69
N MET A 146 -14.02 13.41 1.96
CA MET A 146 -13.24 14.43 1.24
C MET A 146 -12.88 14.06 -0.20
N VAL A 147 -12.82 12.79 -0.51
CA VAL A 147 -12.53 12.31 -1.87
C VAL A 147 -13.79 11.89 -2.62
N GLY A 148 -14.95 12.06 -1.99
CA GLY A 148 -16.23 11.72 -2.59
C GLY A 148 -16.48 10.22 -2.68
N ALA A 149 -15.86 9.45 -1.77
CA ALA A 149 -16.13 8.04 -1.61
C ALA A 149 -17.32 7.81 -0.67
N ASP A 150 -17.91 6.62 -0.74
CA ASP A 150 -18.86 6.16 0.26
C ASP A 150 -18.16 6.14 1.64
N GLU A 151 -18.85 6.58 2.68
CA GLU A 151 -18.34 6.56 4.05
C GLU A 151 -18.46 5.17 4.69
N THR A 152 -19.25 4.29 4.07
CA THR A 152 -19.46 2.93 4.55
C THR A 152 -18.31 2.03 4.09
N SER A 153 -17.58 1.46 5.05
CA SER A 153 -16.53 0.47 4.74
C SER A 153 -17.13 -0.76 4.09
N PRO A 154 -16.47 -1.33 3.06
CA PRO A 154 -16.76 -2.69 2.65
C PRO A 154 -16.62 -3.66 3.83
N SER A 155 -17.30 -4.81 3.75
CA SER A 155 -17.12 -5.86 4.77
C SER A 155 -15.68 -6.36 4.76
N MET A 156 -15.14 -6.59 5.97
CA MET A 156 -13.82 -7.20 6.11
C MET A 156 -13.80 -8.59 5.46
N PRO A 157 -12.83 -8.88 4.58
CA PRO A 157 -12.71 -10.22 3.99
C PRO A 157 -12.46 -11.30 5.07
N ASP A 158 -13.13 -12.45 4.96
CA ASP A 158 -13.03 -13.54 5.94
C ASP A 158 -11.59 -13.99 6.20
N TRP A 159 -10.75 -14.04 5.13
CA TRP A 159 -9.36 -14.45 5.26
C TRP A 159 -8.48 -13.46 6.06
N LEU A 160 -8.99 -12.26 6.35
CA LEU A 160 -8.31 -11.23 7.13
C LEU A 160 -8.85 -11.14 8.57
N ALA A 161 -9.86 -11.93 8.93
CA ALA A 161 -10.55 -11.87 10.23
C ALA A 161 -9.62 -12.04 11.45
N GLY A 162 -8.50 -12.76 11.30
CA GLY A 162 -7.51 -12.92 12.37
C GLY A 162 -6.56 -11.73 12.57
N TRP A 163 -6.64 -10.68 11.73
CA TRP A 163 -5.73 -9.53 11.83
C TRP A 163 -5.90 -8.73 13.12
N PRO A 164 -7.12 -8.35 13.57
CA PRO A 164 -7.30 -7.58 14.80
C PRO A 164 -6.76 -8.28 16.04
N ASP A 165 -6.93 -9.62 16.14
CA ASP A 165 -6.42 -10.41 17.25
C ASP A 165 -4.89 -10.44 17.27
N MET A 166 -4.26 -10.60 16.10
CA MET A 166 -2.81 -10.54 15.95
C MET A 166 -2.28 -9.16 16.33
N GLU A 167 -2.92 -8.07 15.86
CA GLU A 167 -2.55 -6.70 16.17
C GLU A 167 -2.60 -6.45 17.68
N THR A 168 -3.70 -6.82 18.33
CA THR A 168 -3.89 -6.70 19.78
C THR A 168 -2.83 -7.48 20.57
N ALA A 169 -2.49 -8.70 20.13
CA ALA A 169 -1.46 -9.51 20.77
C ALA A 169 -0.05 -8.88 20.63
N ILE A 170 0.24 -8.25 19.51
CA ILE A 170 1.52 -7.53 19.30
C ILE A 170 1.55 -6.25 20.14
N GLU A 171 0.48 -5.46 20.17
CA GLU A 171 0.39 -4.23 20.97
C GLU A 171 0.61 -4.53 22.46
N ALA A 172 0.01 -5.61 22.98
CA ALA A 172 0.23 -6.05 24.37
C ALA A 172 1.71 -6.35 24.67
N ARG A 173 2.49 -6.77 23.67
CA ARG A 173 3.95 -6.99 23.80
C ARG A 173 4.77 -5.70 23.75
N LEU A 174 4.28 -4.67 23.09
CA LEU A 174 4.94 -3.37 22.99
C LEU A 174 4.70 -2.49 24.24
N ALA A 175 3.66 -2.80 25.04
CA ALA A 175 3.32 -2.10 26.26
C ALA A 175 4.19 -2.48 27.47
N ILE A 176 5.14 -3.41 27.32
CA ILE A 176 6.11 -3.84 28.33
C ILE A 176 7.41 -3.06 28.17
#